data_7184c34984e3f6f2b20b7c922a925a19
#
_entry.id   7184c34984e3f6f2b20b7c922a925a19
#
_cell.length_a   1.000
_cell.length_b   1.000
_cell.length_c   1.000
_cell.angle_alpha   90.00
_cell.angle_beta   90.00
_cell.angle_gamma   90.00
#
_symmetry.space_group_name_H-M   'P 1'
#
loop_
_entity.id
_entity.type
_entity.pdbx_description
1 polymer ?
#
loop_
_entity_poly.entity_id
_entity_poly.type
_entity_poly.pdbx_seq_one_letter_code
_entity_poly.pdbx_strand_id
1 'polypeptide(L)'
;METIRRTKVVDLLKRRDFGAMVNVKGWVRTRRGSKQVNFIALNDGSTINNVQIVVDLANFDEDMLKLITTGACLSVNGELVESVGSGQACEIQAREIEVLGACDNTYPLQKKGHSMEFLREIAHLRPRTNTFGAVFRIRHNMAIAIHRFFHEKGFFYFHTPIITASDCEGAGQMFQVTTMNLYDLKKDENGSIIYDSDFFGKQASLTVSGQLEGELAATSLGSIYTFGPTFRAENSNTPRHLAEFWMVEPEVAFADLQDLMDLEEEFIKYCVNWALENCKDDLEFLNKMVDKGLIERLQNVVNTEFVRLPYTEGVKILEEAVAKGHKFEFPVYWGCDLASEHERYLVEEHFKKPVIMIDYPKEIKAFYMKQNKDGKTVQGTDVLFPQIGEIIGGSVREENYDKLMARITELNIPMKDMWWYLDTRKYGTCPHAGFGLGFERLLLFVTGVSNIRDVIPFPRTPRNAEF
;
A
#
# COMPACT_ATOMS: atom_id res chain seq x y z
N MET A 1 31.19 21.99 -27.95
CA MET A 1 29.71 22.07 -27.93
C MET A 1 29.24 22.07 -26.48
N GLU A 2 28.40 23.02 -26.12
CA GLU A 2 27.81 23.01 -24.77
C GLU A 2 26.97 21.73 -24.59
N THR A 3 27.23 21.00 -23.52
CA THR A 3 26.51 19.74 -23.24
C THR A 3 25.08 20.10 -22.86
N ILE A 4 24.13 19.76 -23.72
CA ILE A 4 22.69 19.98 -23.45
C ILE A 4 22.28 19.08 -22.29
N ARG A 5 21.79 19.68 -21.19
CA ARG A 5 21.34 18.93 -20.02
C ARG A 5 20.04 18.15 -20.32
N ARG A 6 19.97 16.95 -19.77
CA ARG A 6 18.77 16.10 -19.89
C ARG A 6 17.53 16.81 -19.33
N THR A 7 16.46 16.79 -20.10
CA THR A 7 15.10 17.17 -19.67
C THR A 7 14.28 15.87 -19.42
N LYS A 8 13.54 15.78 -18.30
CA LYS A 8 12.62 14.66 -18.07
C LYS A 8 11.44 14.72 -19.04
N VAL A 9 10.89 13.57 -19.43
CA VAL A 9 9.74 13.50 -20.35
C VAL A 9 8.54 14.27 -19.81
N VAL A 10 8.24 14.14 -18.50
CA VAL A 10 7.12 14.87 -17.85
C VAL A 10 7.24 16.39 -17.96
N ASP A 11 8.46 16.93 -17.90
CA ASP A 11 8.71 18.35 -18.02
C ASP A 11 8.74 18.79 -19.48
N LEU A 12 9.34 17.97 -20.35
CA LEU A 12 9.43 18.22 -21.78
C LEU A 12 8.05 18.33 -22.43
N LEU A 13 7.10 17.47 -22.08
CA LEU A 13 5.73 17.48 -22.62
C LEU A 13 4.96 18.79 -22.30
N LYS A 14 5.40 19.56 -21.29
CA LYS A 14 4.80 20.85 -20.90
C LYS A 14 5.42 22.03 -21.67
N ARG A 15 6.57 21.85 -22.32
CA ARG A 15 7.29 22.91 -23.02
C ARG A 15 6.57 23.33 -24.29
N ARG A 16 6.73 24.61 -24.67
CA ARG A 16 6.17 25.23 -25.89
C ARG A 16 7.18 26.14 -26.57
N ASP A 17 8.43 26.17 -26.12
CA ASP A 17 9.53 26.88 -26.72
C ASP A 17 10.10 26.12 -27.91
N PHE A 18 9.25 25.96 -28.94
CA PHE A 18 9.60 25.26 -30.16
C PHE A 18 10.81 25.90 -30.87
N GLY A 19 11.65 25.06 -31.48
CA GLY A 19 12.96 25.43 -32.00
C GLY A 19 14.12 25.24 -31.00
N ALA A 20 13.82 25.02 -29.71
CA ALA A 20 14.86 24.79 -28.73
C ALA A 20 15.50 23.39 -28.89
N MET A 21 16.85 23.36 -28.75
CA MET A 21 17.59 22.10 -28.68
C MET A 21 17.42 21.48 -27.29
N VAL A 22 17.04 20.20 -27.24
CA VAL A 22 16.78 19.44 -26.02
C VAL A 22 17.54 18.11 -26.03
N ASN A 23 17.83 17.60 -24.83
CA ASN A 23 18.29 16.23 -24.62
C ASN A 23 17.23 15.47 -23.83
N VAL A 24 16.85 14.28 -24.30
CA VAL A 24 16.00 13.33 -23.58
C VAL A 24 16.66 11.98 -23.57
N LYS A 25 16.53 11.26 -22.42
CA LYS A 25 17.03 9.88 -22.28
C LYS A 25 15.89 9.01 -21.79
N GLY A 26 15.80 7.77 -22.30
CA GLY A 26 14.74 6.85 -21.89
C GLY A 26 14.78 5.54 -22.67
N TRP A 27 13.74 4.76 -22.48
CA TRP A 27 13.56 3.44 -23.08
C TRP A 27 12.54 3.50 -24.22
N VAL A 28 12.86 2.82 -25.32
CA VAL A 28 11.97 2.68 -26.47
C VAL A 28 10.77 1.83 -26.09
N ARG A 29 9.59 2.40 -26.20
CA ARG A 29 8.32 1.69 -26.03
C ARG A 29 7.84 1.07 -27.34
N THR A 30 7.88 1.86 -28.40
CA THR A 30 7.55 1.40 -29.75
C THR A 30 8.38 2.13 -30.77
N ARG A 31 8.64 1.47 -31.91
CA ARG A 31 9.18 2.08 -33.12
C ARG A 31 8.26 1.73 -34.28
N ARG A 32 7.89 2.72 -35.08
CA ARG A 32 7.04 2.58 -36.28
C ARG A 32 7.50 3.57 -37.33
N GLY A 33 7.19 3.34 -38.58
CA GLY A 33 7.49 4.28 -39.65
C GLY A 33 7.63 3.65 -41.01
N SER A 34 8.14 4.44 -41.96
CA SER A 34 8.42 4.06 -43.35
C SER A 34 9.92 3.78 -43.54
N LYS A 35 10.34 3.60 -44.81
CA LYS A 35 11.74 3.50 -45.22
C LYS A 35 12.48 4.85 -45.12
N GLN A 36 11.79 5.96 -44.90
CA GLN A 36 12.38 7.30 -44.86
C GLN A 36 12.35 7.91 -43.47
N VAL A 37 11.23 7.77 -42.71
CA VAL A 37 11.03 8.38 -41.41
C VAL A 37 10.53 7.36 -40.42
N ASN A 38 11.14 7.33 -39.23
CA ASN A 38 10.68 6.52 -38.10
C ASN A 38 10.21 7.42 -36.96
N PHE A 39 9.22 6.91 -36.23
CA PHE A 39 8.65 7.48 -35.02
C PHE A 39 8.94 6.55 -33.86
N ILE A 40 9.68 7.04 -32.86
CA ILE A 40 10.02 6.30 -31.66
C ILE A 40 9.24 6.89 -30.49
N ALA A 41 8.45 6.07 -29.79
CA ALA A 41 7.87 6.44 -28.53
C ALA A 41 8.91 6.17 -27.43
N LEU A 42 9.42 7.22 -26.81
CA LEU A 42 10.44 7.17 -25.75
C LEU A 42 9.81 7.51 -24.40
N ASN A 43 10.15 6.76 -23.37
CA ASN A 43 9.65 6.96 -22.00
C ASN A 43 10.80 6.83 -20.99
N ASP A 44 10.88 7.75 -20.04
CA ASP A 44 11.91 7.75 -18.99
C ASP A 44 11.38 7.39 -17.60
N GLY A 45 10.12 6.94 -17.52
CA GLY A 45 9.44 6.56 -16.26
C GLY A 45 8.84 7.74 -15.49
N SER A 46 9.16 8.98 -15.81
CA SER A 46 8.66 10.17 -15.09
C SER A 46 7.17 10.44 -15.28
N THR A 47 6.56 9.86 -16.31
CA THR A 47 5.13 9.94 -16.62
C THR A 47 4.69 8.68 -17.36
N ILE A 48 3.39 8.41 -17.41
CA ILE A 48 2.85 7.35 -18.26
C ILE A 48 2.92 7.69 -19.76
N ASN A 49 2.93 8.97 -20.08
CA ASN A 49 2.97 9.47 -21.44
C ASN A 49 4.38 9.34 -22.04
N ASN A 50 4.45 9.13 -23.35
CA ASN A 50 5.71 9.05 -24.08
C ASN A 50 5.98 10.37 -24.81
N VAL A 51 7.25 10.68 -25.05
CA VAL A 51 7.62 11.68 -26.06
C VAL A 51 7.85 10.97 -27.40
N GLN A 52 7.37 11.55 -28.50
CA GLN A 52 7.66 11.05 -29.83
C GLN A 52 8.97 11.64 -30.34
N ILE A 53 9.87 10.77 -30.77
CA ILE A 53 11.09 11.12 -31.48
C ILE A 53 10.86 10.84 -32.95
N VAL A 54 11.06 11.85 -33.78
CA VAL A 54 11.00 11.75 -35.24
C VAL A 54 12.41 11.60 -35.77
N VAL A 55 12.67 10.54 -36.52
CA VAL A 55 13.99 10.18 -37.02
C VAL A 55 13.93 10.11 -38.54
N ASP A 56 14.59 11.06 -39.21
CA ASP A 56 14.87 10.98 -40.65
C ASP A 56 16.05 10.02 -40.87
N LEU A 57 15.75 8.83 -41.42
CA LEU A 57 16.71 7.73 -41.52
C LEU A 57 17.91 8.05 -42.38
N ALA A 58 17.79 9.00 -43.31
CA ALA A 58 18.91 9.42 -44.17
C ALA A 58 20.06 10.08 -43.40
N ASN A 59 19.80 10.57 -42.18
CA ASN A 59 20.76 11.30 -41.35
C ASN A 59 21.48 10.42 -40.34
N PHE A 60 21.21 9.09 -40.30
CA PHE A 60 21.73 8.18 -39.27
C PHE A 60 22.33 6.91 -39.88
N ASP A 61 23.33 6.39 -39.18
CA ASP A 61 23.98 5.13 -39.54
C ASP A 61 23.00 3.94 -39.43
N GLU A 62 23.00 3.09 -40.46
CA GLU A 62 22.05 1.97 -40.58
C GLU A 62 22.26 0.92 -39.49
N ASP A 63 23.49 0.64 -39.07
CA ASP A 63 23.81 -0.35 -38.03
C ASP A 63 23.39 0.16 -36.66
N MET A 64 23.58 1.45 -36.37
CA MET A 64 23.06 2.09 -35.16
C MET A 64 21.51 2.00 -35.12
N LEU A 65 20.85 2.28 -36.26
CA LEU A 65 19.38 2.21 -36.34
C LEU A 65 18.83 0.81 -36.06
N LYS A 66 19.56 -0.27 -36.39
CA LYS A 66 19.17 -1.65 -36.09
C LYS A 66 19.10 -1.93 -34.59
N LEU A 67 19.89 -1.21 -33.77
CA LEU A 67 19.91 -1.36 -32.32
C LEU A 67 18.73 -0.67 -31.62
N ILE A 68 17.97 0.19 -32.32
CA ILE A 68 16.79 0.87 -31.78
C ILE A 68 15.59 -0.09 -31.77
N THR A 69 15.58 -1.02 -30.85
CA THR A 69 14.53 -2.02 -30.65
C THR A 69 13.68 -1.67 -29.43
N THR A 70 12.51 -2.33 -29.28
CA THR A 70 11.69 -2.20 -28.07
C THR A 70 12.51 -2.57 -26.83
N GLY A 71 12.54 -1.68 -25.84
CA GLY A 71 13.33 -1.85 -24.61
C GLY A 71 14.74 -1.27 -24.66
N ALA A 72 15.29 -0.91 -25.83
CA ALA A 72 16.57 -0.23 -25.93
C ALA A 72 16.56 1.11 -25.20
N CYS A 73 17.68 1.46 -24.57
CA CYS A 73 17.87 2.73 -23.88
C CYS A 73 18.61 3.72 -24.80
N LEU A 74 18.04 4.91 -24.99
CA LEU A 74 18.56 5.94 -25.89
C LEU A 74 18.84 7.25 -25.16
N SER A 75 19.82 7.99 -25.66
CA SER A 75 20.02 9.42 -25.46
C SER A 75 19.78 10.12 -26.80
N VAL A 76 18.87 11.08 -26.84
CA VAL A 76 18.50 11.81 -28.05
C VAL A 76 18.70 13.30 -27.85
N ASN A 77 19.52 13.90 -28.68
CA ASN A 77 19.60 15.34 -28.87
C ASN A 77 18.76 15.71 -30.10
N GLY A 78 17.90 16.72 -29.98
CA GLY A 78 17.08 17.14 -31.09
C GLY A 78 16.34 18.44 -30.82
N GLU A 79 15.67 18.90 -31.84
CA GLU A 79 14.88 20.12 -31.81
C GLU A 79 13.46 19.82 -31.35
N LEU A 80 13.00 20.55 -30.34
CA LEU A 80 11.61 20.47 -29.86
C LEU A 80 10.71 21.18 -30.91
N VAL A 81 9.72 20.48 -31.42
CA VAL A 81 8.79 21.02 -32.40
C VAL A 81 7.34 20.76 -31.98
N GLU A 82 6.44 21.60 -32.50
CA GLU A 82 5.02 21.35 -32.36
C GLU A 82 4.65 20.06 -33.12
N SER A 83 3.87 19.19 -32.46
CA SER A 83 3.44 17.94 -33.10
C SER A 83 2.37 18.19 -34.12
N VAL A 84 2.52 17.63 -35.32
CA VAL A 84 1.51 17.65 -36.39
C VAL A 84 0.46 16.55 -36.15
N GLY A 85 0.77 15.56 -35.29
CA GLY A 85 -0.08 14.43 -34.99
C GLY A 85 -1.11 14.72 -33.89
N SER A 86 -2.26 14.10 -33.95
CA SER A 86 -3.26 14.15 -32.87
C SER A 86 -2.78 13.41 -31.64
N GLY A 87 -3.09 13.94 -30.45
CA GLY A 87 -2.88 13.27 -29.17
C GLY A 87 -1.56 13.61 -28.45
N GLN A 88 -0.72 14.51 -28.99
CA GLN A 88 0.46 15.02 -28.35
C GLN A 88 0.72 16.48 -28.76
N ALA A 89 1.26 17.28 -27.85
CA ALA A 89 1.46 18.71 -28.11
C ALA A 89 2.83 19.01 -28.75
N CYS A 90 3.83 18.17 -28.52
CA CYS A 90 5.18 18.36 -29.00
C CYS A 90 5.84 17.04 -29.37
N GLU A 91 6.88 17.10 -30.18
CA GLU A 91 7.75 15.99 -30.53
C GLU A 91 9.20 16.48 -30.70
N ILE A 92 10.13 15.57 -30.82
CA ILE A 92 11.55 15.88 -30.99
C ILE A 92 12.00 15.44 -32.39
N GLN A 93 12.48 16.38 -33.20
CA GLN A 93 13.20 16.08 -34.42
C GLN A 93 14.63 15.69 -34.08
N ALA A 94 14.96 14.41 -34.15
CA ALA A 94 16.26 13.90 -33.77
C ALA A 94 17.41 14.52 -34.63
N ARG A 95 18.46 14.98 -33.96
CA ARG A 95 19.72 15.44 -34.60
C ARG A 95 20.86 14.47 -34.30
N GLU A 96 20.83 13.87 -33.13
CA GLU A 96 21.83 12.91 -32.68
C GLU A 96 21.12 11.83 -31.81
N ILE A 97 21.49 10.58 -32.02
CA ILE A 97 20.99 9.45 -31.21
C ILE A 97 22.18 8.62 -30.79
N GLU A 98 22.29 8.41 -29.48
CA GLU A 98 23.23 7.49 -28.85
C GLU A 98 22.44 6.31 -28.26
N VAL A 99 22.83 5.08 -28.60
CA VAL A 99 22.28 3.87 -27.98
C VAL A 99 23.06 3.59 -26.69
N LEU A 100 22.51 3.94 -25.55
CA LEU A 100 23.10 3.73 -24.23
C LEU A 100 23.07 2.26 -23.80
N GLY A 101 22.07 1.53 -24.27
CA GLY A 101 21.93 0.11 -24.00
C GLY A 101 21.04 -0.56 -25.04
N ALA A 102 21.62 -1.50 -25.78
CA ALA A 102 20.87 -2.29 -26.76
C ALA A 102 19.93 -3.28 -26.05
N CYS A 103 18.88 -3.72 -26.75
CA CYS A 103 17.93 -4.71 -26.27
C CYS A 103 17.73 -5.75 -27.36
N ASP A 104 18.01 -7.00 -27.05
CA ASP A 104 17.89 -8.09 -28.00
C ASP A 104 16.46 -8.67 -28.10
N ASN A 105 16.29 -9.66 -28.96
CA ASN A 105 14.99 -10.27 -29.22
C ASN A 105 14.49 -11.23 -28.14
N THR A 106 15.30 -11.52 -27.11
CA THR A 106 14.90 -12.31 -25.95
C THR A 106 14.15 -11.49 -24.91
N TYR A 107 14.10 -10.16 -25.07
CA TYR A 107 13.39 -9.28 -24.16
C TYR A 107 11.92 -9.69 -24.01
N PRO A 108 11.46 -10.05 -22.79
CA PRO A 108 10.15 -10.69 -22.62
C PRO A 108 8.97 -9.72 -22.80
N LEU A 109 9.20 -8.40 -22.58
CA LEU A 109 8.14 -7.39 -22.69
C LEU A 109 8.00 -6.86 -24.13
N GLN A 110 7.70 -7.76 -25.03
CA GLN A 110 7.42 -7.41 -26.44
C GLN A 110 6.06 -6.70 -26.59
N LYS A 111 5.81 -6.12 -27.76
CA LYS A 111 4.58 -5.38 -28.11
C LYS A 111 3.36 -6.31 -28.19
N LYS A 112 2.96 -6.88 -27.06
CA LYS A 112 1.74 -7.71 -26.90
C LYS A 112 1.19 -7.53 -25.49
N GLY A 113 -0.05 -7.95 -25.26
CA GLY A 113 -0.61 -8.03 -23.90
C GLY A 113 0.11 -9.11 -23.09
N HIS A 114 0.34 -8.83 -21.81
CA HIS A 114 0.93 -9.76 -20.85
C HIS A 114 -0.04 -9.96 -19.71
N SER A 115 -0.20 -11.20 -19.22
CA SER A 115 -1.01 -11.46 -18.04
C SER A 115 -0.32 -10.97 -16.77
N MET A 116 -1.08 -10.69 -15.74
CA MET A 116 -0.54 -10.27 -14.44
C MET A 116 0.30 -11.39 -13.80
N GLU A 117 -0.08 -12.65 -14.01
CA GLU A 117 0.67 -13.84 -13.56
C GLU A 117 2.07 -13.85 -14.16
N PHE A 118 2.18 -13.73 -15.47
CA PHE A 118 3.47 -13.67 -16.15
C PHE A 118 4.32 -12.48 -15.66
N LEU A 119 3.70 -11.31 -15.46
CA LEU A 119 4.42 -10.13 -14.96
C LEU A 119 4.92 -10.30 -13.51
N ARG A 120 4.30 -11.17 -12.71
CA ARG A 120 4.82 -11.53 -11.37
C ARG A 120 6.07 -12.42 -11.47
N GLU A 121 6.14 -13.32 -12.46
CA GLU A 121 7.32 -14.17 -12.69
C GLU A 121 8.55 -13.34 -13.10
N ILE A 122 8.34 -12.21 -13.76
CA ILE A 122 9.39 -11.28 -14.16
C ILE A 122 9.30 -9.94 -13.40
N ALA A 123 9.07 -10.00 -12.09
CA ALA A 123 8.80 -8.81 -11.26
C ALA A 123 9.89 -7.73 -11.40
N HIS A 124 11.14 -8.09 -11.64
CA HIS A 124 12.26 -7.16 -11.89
C HIS A 124 12.11 -6.34 -13.18
N LEU A 125 11.32 -6.79 -14.15
CA LEU A 125 11.08 -6.07 -15.41
C LEU A 125 9.69 -5.44 -15.49
N ARG A 126 8.72 -5.89 -14.68
CA ARG A 126 7.34 -5.39 -14.75
C ARG A 126 7.17 -3.88 -14.56
N PRO A 127 8.06 -3.14 -13.83
CA PRO A 127 7.98 -1.68 -13.76
C PRO A 127 8.11 -0.98 -15.11
N ARG A 128 8.65 -1.66 -16.13
CA ARG A 128 8.75 -1.15 -17.50
C ARG A 128 7.41 -1.18 -18.25
N THR A 129 6.37 -1.81 -17.71
CA THR A 129 5.02 -1.79 -18.30
C THR A 129 4.27 -0.53 -17.88
N ASN A 130 3.26 -0.13 -18.68
CA ASN A 130 2.43 1.02 -18.33
C ASN A 130 1.65 0.80 -17.05
N THR A 131 1.07 -0.40 -16.87
CA THR A 131 0.28 -0.74 -15.67
C THR A 131 1.12 -0.62 -14.41
N PHE A 132 2.28 -1.28 -14.35
CA PHE A 132 3.12 -1.22 -13.15
C PHE A 132 3.85 0.11 -12.98
N GLY A 133 4.17 0.80 -14.08
CA GLY A 133 4.64 2.18 -14.02
C GLY A 133 3.63 3.11 -13.35
N ALA A 134 2.34 3.00 -13.72
CA ALA A 134 1.25 3.75 -13.10
C ALA A 134 1.08 3.39 -11.61
N VAL A 135 0.98 2.09 -11.29
CA VAL A 135 0.85 1.61 -9.91
C VAL A 135 1.98 2.15 -9.01
N PHE A 136 3.23 2.09 -9.46
CA PHE A 136 4.37 2.50 -8.63
C PHE A 136 4.52 4.02 -8.52
N ARG A 137 4.10 4.82 -9.52
CA ARG A 137 3.99 6.28 -9.37
C ARG A 137 2.88 6.64 -8.38
N ILE A 138 1.74 5.95 -8.42
CA ILE A 138 0.66 6.14 -7.44
C ILE A 138 1.17 5.73 -6.05
N ARG A 139 1.84 4.57 -5.90
CA ARG A 139 2.43 4.14 -4.62
C ARG A 139 3.36 5.21 -4.02
N HIS A 140 4.24 5.78 -4.85
CA HIS A 140 5.11 6.88 -4.42
C HIS A 140 4.30 8.08 -3.92
N ASN A 141 3.33 8.54 -4.72
CA ASN A 141 2.49 9.69 -4.36
C ASN A 141 1.68 9.45 -3.08
N MET A 142 1.15 8.25 -2.89
CA MET A 142 0.41 7.89 -1.68
C MET A 142 1.29 7.90 -0.44
N ALA A 143 2.54 7.43 -0.53
CA ALA A 143 3.47 7.49 0.59
C ALA A 143 3.77 8.96 0.99
N ILE A 144 3.96 9.84 0.01
CA ILE A 144 4.14 11.29 0.28
C ILE A 144 2.88 11.91 0.89
N ALA A 145 1.69 11.55 0.38
CA ALA A 145 0.41 12.03 0.93
C ALA A 145 0.24 11.67 2.41
N ILE A 146 0.56 10.43 2.78
CA ILE A 146 0.50 9.94 4.17
C ILE A 146 1.41 10.78 5.08
N HIS A 147 2.69 10.91 4.72
CA HIS A 147 3.63 11.71 5.50
C HIS A 147 3.18 13.17 5.62
N ARG A 148 2.66 13.75 4.53
CA ARG A 148 2.20 15.12 4.50
C ARG A 148 0.98 15.35 5.38
N PHE A 149 -0.02 14.47 5.31
CA PHE A 149 -1.22 14.54 6.14
C PHE A 149 -0.88 14.60 7.63
N PHE A 150 -0.09 13.65 8.10
CA PHE A 150 0.27 13.60 9.51
C PHE A 150 1.18 14.74 9.93
N HIS A 151 2.13 15.14 9.07
CA HIS A 151 3.00 16.29 9.34
C HIS A 151 2.20 17.59 9.48
N GLU A 152 1.27 17.86 8.55
CA GLU A 152 0.44 19.07 8.57
C GLU A 152 -0.51 19.10 9.78
N LYS A 153 -0.88 17.95 10.33
CA LYS A 153 -1.66 17.82 11.56
C LYS A 153 -0.81 17.84 12.84
N GLY A 154 0.50 18.00 12.75
CA GLY A 154 1.39 18.09 13.89
C GLY A 154 1.76 16.76 14.54
N PHE A 155 1.55 15.64 13.84
CA PHE A 155 1.99 14.33 14.30
C PHE A 155 3.50 14.16 14.13
N PHE A 156 4.13 13.44 15.06
CA PHE A 156 5.51 13.03 14.93
C PHE A 156 5.61 11.68 14.21
N TYR A 157 6.45 11.59 13.18
CA TYR A 157 6.83 10.30 12.61
C TYR A 157 7.75 9.57 13.59
N PHE A 158 7.32 8.42 14.07
CA PHE A 158 8.01 7.68 15.11
C PHE A 158 8.46 6.31 14.61
N HIS A 159 9.76 6.03 14.71
CA HIS A 159 10.31 4.74 14.33
C HIS A 159 10.11 3.72 15.47
N THR A 160 9.41 2.63 15.17
CA THR A 160 9.29 1.48 16.06
C THR A 160 10.17 0.33 15.57
N PRO A 161 10.68 -0.53 16.47
CA PRO A 161 11.58 -1.61 16.07
C PRO A 161 10.94 -2.60 15.09
N ILE A 162 11.67 -2.97 14.04
CA ILE A 162 11.28 -4.06 13.14
C ILE A 162 11.56 -5.43 13.78
N ILE A 163 12.61 -5.52 14.60
CA ILE A 163 12.94 -6.73 15.37
C ILE A 163 12.43 -6.53 16.79
N THR A 164 11.57 -7.43 17.23
CA THR A 164 10.94 -7.35 18.56
C THR A 164 10.92 -8.69 19.27
N ALA A 165 10.85 -8.66 20.59
CA ALA A 165 10.59 -9.85 21.42
C ALA A 165 9.11 -9.93 21.84
N SER A 166 8.28 -8.96 21.46
CA SER A 166 6.87 -8.88 21.86
C SER A 166 5.95 -9.22 20.68
N ASP A 167 4.85 -9.94 20.96
CA ASP A 167 3.77 -10.19 20.01
C ASP A 167 2.61 -9.23 20.32
N CYS A 168 2.43 -8.23 19.47
CA CYS A 168 1.38 -7.21 19.62
C CYS A 168 -0.03 -7.79 19.49
N GLU A 169 -0.22 -8.80 18.65
CA GLU A 169 -1.54 -9.39 18.38
C GLU A 169 -1.84 -10.60 19.27
N GLY A 170 -0.81 -11.17 19.94
CA GLY A 170 -0.93 -12.28 20.87
C GLY A 170 -1.28 -13.64 20.24
N ALA A 171 -1.33 -13.72 18.92
CA ALA A 171 -1.66 -14.94 18.18
C ALA A 171 -0.87 -15.02 16.85
N GLY A 172 0.07 -14.11 16.62
CA GLY A 172 0.76 -13.96 15.36
C GLY A 172 1.74 -15.08 15.08
N GLN A 173 1.65 -15.67 13.90
CA GLN A 173 2.76 -16.46 13.36
C GLN A 173 3.83 -15.47 12.93
N MET A 174 4.85 -15.30 13.78
CA MET A 174 5.95 -14.37 13.54
C MET A 174 7.13 -15.07 12.88
N PHE A 175 7.80 -14.38 11.96
CA PHE A 175 9.11 -14.83 11.45
C PHE A 175 10.16 -14.65 12.53
N GLN A 176 10.86 -15.72 12.89
CA GLN A 176 11.95 -15.65 13.86
C GLN A 176 13.22 -15.03 13.26
N VAL A 177 13.90 -14.22 14.06
CA VAL A 177 15.21 -13.64 13.75
C VAL A 177 16.24 -14.26 14.69
N THR A 178 17.20 -14.98 14.13
CA THR A 178 18.23 -15.68 14.91
C THR A 178 19.57 -15.70 14.18
N THR A 179 20.66 -15.68 14.92
CA THR A 179 22.03 -15.93 14.42
C THR A 179 22.54 -17.33 14.78
N MET A 180 21.72 -18.12 15.49
CA MET A 180 22.09 -19.50 15.86
C MET A 180 22.17 -20.40 14.64
N ASN A 181 23.05 -21.40 14.72
CA ASN A 181 23.09 -22.48 13.74
C ASN A 181 21.85 -23.38 13.89
N LEU A 182 20.96 -23.36 12.93
CA LEU A 182 19.73 -24.16 12.97
C LEU A 182 19.96 -25.68 12.97
N TYR A 183 21.15 -26.14 12.60
CA TYR A 183 21.53 -27.56 12.63
C TYR A 183 22.08 -28.01 14.01
N ASP A 184 22.35 -27.06 14.93
CA ASP A 184 22.93 -27.35 16.25
C ASP A 184 22.31 -26.47 17.32
N LEU A 185 20.99 -26.61 17.50
CA LEU A 185 20.21 -25.86 18.48
C LEU A 185 20.32 -26.52 19.85
N LYS A 186 20.82 -25.78 20.86
CA LYS A 186 20.79 -26.21 22.26
C LYS A 186 19.37 -26.17 22.80
N LYS A 187 19.01 -27.23 23.54
CA LYS A 187 17.70 -27.36 24.17
C LYS A 187 17.85 -27.59 25.66
N ASP A 188 16.86 -27.14 26.43
CA ASP A 188 16.71 -27.43 27.85
C ASP A 188 16.17 -28.84 28.09
N GLU A 189 15.97 -29.20 29.38
CA GLU A 189 15.45 -30.49 29.81
C GLU A 189 14.02 -30.77 29.29
N ASN A 190 13.27 -29.73 28.94
CA ASN A 190 11.91 -29.81 28.42
C ASN A 190 11.87 -29.81 26.88
N GLY A 191 13.02 -29.74 26.23
CA GLY A 191 13.12 -29.69 24.78
C GLY A 191 12.94 -28.30 24.15
N SER A 192 12.84 -27.24 24.97
CA SER A 192 12.73 -25.86 24.53
C SER A 192 14.10 -25.30 24.10
N ILE A 193 14.11 -24.46 23.08
CA ILE A 193 15.35 -23.85 22.58
C ILE A 193 15.90 -22.86 23.62
N ILE A 194 17.22 -22.95 23.88
CA ILE A 194 17.94 -22.02 24.76
C ILE A 194 18.48 -20.87 23.91
N TYR A 195 17.96 -19.69 24.13
CA TYR A 195 18.32 -18.47 23.38
C TYR A 195 19.44 -17.64 24.01
N ASP A 196 20.00 -18.02 25.17
CA ASP A 196 21.01 -17.25 25.90
C ASP A 196 22.28 -16.94 25.06
N SER A 197 22.58 -17.81 24.09
CA SER A 197 23.72 -17.65 23.16
C SER A 197 23.34 -16.97 21.85
N ASP A 198 22.09 -16.67 21.61
CA ASP A 198 21.66 -15.94 20.43
C ASP A 198 21.98 -14.45 20.55
N PHE A 199 21.95 -13.73 19.43
CA PHE A 199 22.37 -12.33 19.35
C PHE A 199 21.68 -11.43 20.39
N PHE A 200 20.37 -11.60 20.61
CA PHE A 200 19.60 -10.82 21.57
C PHE A 200 19.47 -11.45 22.97
N GLY A 201 20.04 -12.64 23.18
CA GLY A 201 19.90 -13.39 24.44
C GLY A 201 18.47 -13.81 24.76
N LYS A 202 17.56 -13.73 23.81
CA LYS A 202 16.15 -14.13 23.87
C LYS A 202 15.59 -14.38 22.48
N GLN A 203 14.45 -15.03 22.41
CA GLN A 203 13.73 -15.17 21.15
C GLN A 203 13.36 -13.79 20.59
N ALA A 204 13.70 -13.53 19.34
CA ALA A 204 13.35 -12.32 18.63
C ALA A 204 12.66 -12.67 17.30
N SER A 205 11.81 -11.77 16.83
CA SER A 205 11.00 -11.97 15.63
C SER A 205 10.88 -10.67 14.84
N LEU A 206 10.42 -10.76 13.59
CA LEU A 206 10.00 -9.59 12.84
C LEU A 206 8.63 -9.15 13.34
N THR A 207 8.44 -7.85 13.51
CA THR A 207 7.21 -7.27 14.06
C THR A 207 5.98 -7.48 13.17
N VAL A 208 4.82 -7.64 13.80
CA VAL A 208 3.51 -7.65 13.15
C VAL A 208 2.83 -6.28 13.16
N SER A 209 3.29 -5.35 14.03
CA SER A 209 2.75 -4.00 14.21
C SER A 209 3.70 -3.16 15.06
N GLY A 210 3.74 -1.85 14.83
CA GLY A 210 4.43 -0.89 15.68
C GLY A 210 3.54 -0.24 16.75
N GLN A 211 2.31 -0.73 16.92
CA GLN A 211 1.30 -0.10 17.79
C GLN A 211 1.75 0.02 19.24
N LEU A 212 2.22 -1.05 19.87
CA LEU A 212 2.51 -1.03 21.30
C LEU A 212 3.59 -0.01 21.66
N GLU A 213 4.67 0.04 20.89
CA GLU A 213 5.72 1.05 21.04
C GLU A 213 5.24 2.45 20.65
N GLY A 214 4.31 2.53 19.65
CA GLY A 214 3.64 3.77 19.26
C GLY A 214 2.82 4.38 20.40
N GLU A 215 2.08 3.58 21.15
CA GLU A 215 1.32 4.03 22.32
C GLU A 215 2.23 4.64 23.41
N LEU A 216 3.45 4.09 23.61
CA LEU A 216 4.42 4.66 24.54
C LEU A 216 4.82 6.08 24.13
N ALA A 217 5.03 6.28 22.83
CA ALA A 217 5.39 7.59 22.30
C ALA A 217 4.21 8.56 22.34
N ALA A 218 3.00 8.12 22.03
CA ALA A 218 1.80 8.96 22.06
C ALA A 218 1.50 9.49 23.45
N THR A 219 1.66 8.65 24.50
CA THR A 219 1.46 9.07 25.90
C THR A 219 2.54 10.03 26.43
N SER A 220 3.48 10.45 25.60
CA SER A 220 4.50 11.46 25.92
C SER A 220 4.61 12.60 24.91
N LEU A 221 4.42 12.31 23.61
CA LEU A 221 4.52 13.27 22.50
C LEU A 221 3.15 13.76 22.01
N GLY A 222 2.05 13.17 22.48
CA GLY A 222 0.68 13.53 22.17
C GLY A 222 0.13 12.85 20.91
N SER A 223 0.69 13.10 19.74
CA SER A 223 0.25 12.49 18.48
C SER A 223 1.44 12.02 17.68
N ILE A 224 1.46 10.73 17.39
CA ILE A 224 2.52 10.10 16.59
C ILE A 224 1.91 9.25 15.47
N TYR A 225 2.71 8.86 14.50
CA TYR A 225 2.39 7.79 13.58
C TYR A 225 3.62 6.98 13.23
N THR A 226 3.42 5.68 13.02
CA THR A 226 4.41 4.82 12.36
C THR A 226 4.05 4.68 10.89
N PHE A 227 5.03 4.50 10.03
CA PHE A 227 4.84 4.07 8.66
C PHE A 227 6.04 3.21 8.26
N GLY A 228 5.86 1.92 8.33
CA GLY A 228 6.96 0.99 8.18
C GLY A 228 6.53 -0.43 7.82
N PRO A 229 7.51 -1.31 7.52
CA PRO A 229 7.26 -2.70 7.18
C PRO A 229 6.78 -3.49 8.39
N THR A 230 5.81 -4.38 8.15
CA THR A 230 5.29 -5.38 9.08
C THR A 230 5.27 -6.75 8.41
N PHE A 231 5.29 -7.81 9.23
CA PHE A 231 5.52 -9.17 8.74
C PHE A 231 4.54 -10.14 9.40
N ARG A 232 3.94 -11.02 8.60
CA ARG A 232 3.05 -12.08 9.08
C ARG A 232 3.41 -13.39 8.39
N ALA A 233 3.74 -14.42 9.18
CA ALA A 233 4.13 -15.74 8.70
C ALA A 233 2.92 -16.67 8.44
N GLU A 234 1.75 -16.10 8.25
CA GLU A 234 0.54 -16.85 7.95
C GLU A 234 0.65 -17.59 6.61
N ASN A 235 0.29 -18.87 6.60
CA ASN A 235 0.25 -19.65 5.37
C ASN A 235 -1.04 -19.36 4.56
N SER A 236 -1.25 -18.09 4.23
CA SER A 236 -2.40 -17.62 3.46
C SER A 236 -1.99 -17.23 2.04
N ASN A 237 -2.64 -17.82 1.04
CA ASN A 237 -2.34 -17.60 -0.37
C ASN A 237 -3.51 -16.91 -1.10
N THR A 238 -4.12 -15.91 -0.49
CA THR A 238 -5.23 -15.15 -1.06
C THR A 238 -4.73 -13.92 -1.84
N PRO A 239 -5.56 -13.28 -2.68
CA PRO A 239 -5.24 -12.01 -3.32
C PRO A 239 -5.05 -10.81 -2.37
N ARG A 240 -5.30 -10.98 -1.06
CA ARG A 240 -5.29 -9.90 -0.05
C ARG A 240 -4.23 -10.08 1.02
N HIS A 241 -3.38 -11.13 0.96
CA HIS A 241 -2.36 -11.42 1.96
C HIS A 241 -0.95 -11.37 1.38
N LEU A 242 -0.06 -10.76 2.14
CA LEU A 242 1.38 -10.72 1.92
C LEU A 242 2.07 -11.10 3.24
N ALA A 243 3.25 -11.71 3.16
CA ALA A 243 4.08 -11.98 4.32
C ALA A 243 4.86 -10.74 4.79
N GLU A 244 5.11 -9.78 3.89
CA GLU A 244 5.71 -8.48 4.15
C GLU A 244 4.85 -7.39 3.49
N PHE A 245 4.43 -6.39 4.26
CA PHE A 245 3.64 -5.25 3.80
C PHE A 245 3.91 -4.04 4.70
N TRP A 246 3.35 -2.88 4.36
CA TRP A 246 3.56 -1.66 5.14
C TRP A 246 2.30 -1.26 5.89
N MET A 247 2.48 -0.87 7.16
CA MET A 247 1.39 -0.33 7.98
C MET A 247 1.60 1.15 8.25
N VAL A 248 0.49 1.89 8.28
CA VAL A 248 0.41 3.25 8.80
C VAL A 248 -0.38 3.18 10.09
N GLU A 249 0.24 3.54 11.21
CA GLU A 249 -0.34 3.32 12.55
C GLU A 249 -0.20 4.60 13.39
N PRO A 250 -1.17 5.53 13.31
CA PRO A 250 -1.23 6.68 14.20
C PRO A 250 -1.74 6.28 15.59
N GLU A 251 -1.18 6.92 16.61
CA GLU A 251 -1.65 6.86 18.00
C GLU A 251 -1.78 8.28 18.56
N VAL A 252 -2.91 8.57 19.19
CA VAL A 252 -3.31 9.92 19.60
C VAL A 252 -3.73 9.93 21.06
N ALA A 253 -2.98 10.66 21.88
CA ALA A 253 -3.35 10.90 23.27
C ALA A 253 -4.58 11.82 23.37
N PHE A 254 -5.42 11.57 24.39
CA PHE A 254 -6.63 12.30 24.71
C PHE A 254 -7.79 12.14 23.69
N ALA A 255 -7.63 11.27 22.70
CA ALA A 255 -8.67 10.96 21.72
C ALA A 255 -9.70 9.95 22.27
N ASP A 256 -10.95 10.16 21.97
CA ASP A 256 -12.04 9.22 22.21
C ASP A 256 -12.45 8.51 20.91
N LEU A 257 -13.54 7.72 20.95
CA LEU A 257 -14.03 6.97 19.79
C LEU A 257 -14.51 7.90 18.67
N GLN A 258 -15.08 9.07 19.00
CA GLN A 258 -15.53 10.04 18.01
C GLN A 258 -14.35 10.68 17.29
N ASP A 259 -13.33 11.11 18.04
CA ASP A 259 -12.10 11.68 17.49
C ASP A 259 -11.39 10.68 16.56
N LEU A 260 -11.38 9.39 16.95
CA LEU A 260 -10.79 8.30 16.16
C LEU A 260 -11.50 8.17 14.81
N MET A 261 -12.84 8.05 14.81
CA MET A 261 -13.63 7.92 13.59
C MET A 261 -13.47 9.13 12.66
N ASP A 262 -13.41 10.34 13.22
CA ASP A 262 -13.20 11.57 12.44
C ASP A 262 -11.82 11.58 11.78
N LEU A 263 -10.78 11.14 12.50
CA LEU A 263 -9.43 11.04 11.97
C LEU A 263 -9.32 9.98 10.86
N GLU A 264 -9.93 8.80 11.04
CA GLU A 264 -9.97 7.72 10.05
C GLU A 264 -10.61 8.18 8.73
N GLU A 265 -11.78 8.82 8.82
CA GLU A 265 -12.50 9.34 7.66
C GLU A 265 -11.71 10.44 6.95
N GLU A 266 -11.19 11.42 7.70
CA GLU A 266 -10.42 12.53 7.14
C GLU A 266 -9.14 12.05 6.47
N PHE A 267 -8.41 11.13 7.10
CA PHE A 267 -7.18 10.56 6.58
C PHE A 267 -7.39 9.87 5.23
N ILE A 268 -8.39 9.00 5.13
CA ILE A 268 -8.66 8.29 3.88
C ILE A 268 -9.12 9.25 2.79
N LYS A 269 -10.03 10.18 3.11
CA LYS A 269 -10.48 11.19 2.14
C LYS A 269 -9.32 12.03 1.62
N TYR A 270 -8.41 12.44 2.50
CA TYR A 270 -7.21 13.18 2.11
C TYR A 270 -6.35 12.37 1.12
N CYS A 271 -6.06 11.10 1.45
CA CYS A 271 -5.25 10.23 0.61
C CYS A 271 -5.90 10.00 -0.77
N VAL A 272 -7.18 9.70 -0.81
CA VAL A 272 -7.90 9.48 -2.07
C VAL A 272 -7.96 10.74 -2.91
N ASN A 273 -8.25 11.90 -2.29
CA ASN A 273 -8.24 13.19 -2.99
C ASN A 273 -6.87 13.53 -3.55
N TRP A 274 -5.80 13.29 -2.76
CA TRP A 274 -4.43 13.48 -3.23
C TRP A 274 -4.13 12.67 -4.50
N ALA A 275 -4.59 11.42 -4.55
CA ALA A 275 -4.41 10.59 -5.75
C ALA A 275 -5.17 11.17 -6.96
N LEU A 276 -6.43 11.59 -6.77
CA LEU A 276 -7.25 12.21 -7.84
C LEU A 276 -6.60 13.48 -8.40
N GLU A 277 -5.97 14.29 -7.56
CA GLU A 277 -5.34 15.54 -7.95
C GLU A 277 -3.95 15.34 -8.58
N ASN A 278 -3.13 14.45 -8.00
CA ASN A 278 -1.70 14.35 -8.33
C ASN A 278 -1.33 13.16 -9.24
N CYS A 279 -2.26 12.20 -9.44
CA CYS A 279 -2.01 11.00 -10.25
C CYS A 279 -3.00 10.87 -11.42
N LYS A 280 -3.50 11.98 -11.94
CA LYS A 280 -4.60 12.00 -12.92
C LYS A 280 -4.35 11.10 -14.12
N ASP A 281 -3.24 11.28 -14.83
CA ASP A 281 -2.92 10.51 -16.04
C ASP A 281 -2.82 9.00 -15.77
N ASP A 282 -2.21 8.64 -14.63
CA ASP A 282 -2.08 7.25 -14.21
C ASP A 282 -3.44 6.64 -13.83
N LEU A 283 -4.28 7.39 -13.12
CA LEU A 283 -5.64 6.97 -12.77
C LEU A 283 -6.55 6.84 -13.99
N GLU A 284 -6.49 7.78 -14.94
CA GLU A 284 -7.23 7.68 -16.22
C GLU A 284 -6.83 6.42 -17.00
N PHE A 285 -5.54 6.10 -17.04
CA PHE A 285 -5.07 4.87 -17.65
C PHE A 285 -5.61 3.63 -16.93
N LEU A 286 -5.49 3.56 -15.60
CA LEU A 286 -5.99 2.43 -14.82
C LEU A 286 -7.52 2.29 -14.90
N ASN A 287 -8.24 3.41 -14.88
CA ASN A 287 -9.70 3.42 -15.07
C ASN A 287 -10.12 2.85 -16.43
N LYS A 288 -9.33 3.11 -17.47
CA LYS A 288 -9.61 2.59 -18.82
C LYS A 288 -9.20 1.13 -18.97
N MET A 289 -8.09 0.72 -18.42
CA MET A 289 -7.41 -0.55 -18.73
C MET A 289 -7.58 -1.63 -17.68
N VAL A 290 -7.82 -1.26 -16.42
CA VAL A 290 -7.86 -2.18 -15.29
C VAL A 290 -9.26 -2.25 -14.68
N ASP A 291 -9.82 -1.09 -14.27
CA ASP A 291 -11.12 -1.02 -13.58
C ASP A 291 -11.91 0.22 -14.04
N LYS A 292 -12.90 0.00 -14.91
CA LYS A 292 -13.68 1.08 -15.54
C LYS A 292 -14.50 1.93 -14.56
N GLY A 293 -14.73 1.47 -13.34
CA GLY A 293 -15.44 2.22 -12.28
C GLY A 293 -14.52 2.91 -11.27
N LEU A 294 -13.21 2.87 -11.49
CA LEU A 294 -12.22 3.33 -10.50
C LEU A 294 -12.42 4.78 -10.09
N ILE A 295 -12.41 5.71 -11.03
CA ILE A 295 -12.48 7.16 -10.72
C ILE A 295 -13.83 7.51 -10.05
N GLU A 296 -14.93 6.96 -10.52
CA GLU A 296 -16.25 7.17 -9.92
C GLU A 296 -16.28 6.70 -8.47
N ARG A 297 -15.72 5.52 -8.18
CA ARG A 297 -15.63 4.96 -6.84
C ARG A 297 -14.74 5.81 -5.91
N LEU A 298 -13.61 6.31 -6.39
CA LEU A 298 -12.75 7.22 -5.65
C LEU A 298 -13.45 8.54 -5.32
N GLN A 299 -14.15 9.12 -6.30
CA GLN A 299 -14.95 10.34 -6.09
C GLN A 299 -16.09 10.13 -5.11
N ASN A 300 -16.75 8.97 -5.12
CA ASN A 300 -17.79 8.65 -4.17
C ASN A 300 -17.26 8.67 -2.72
N VAL A 301 -16.09 8.10 -2.48
CA VAL A 301 -15.47 8.11 -1.13
C VAL A 301 -15.18 9.52 -0.66
N VAL A 302 -14.64 10.40 -1.51
CA VAL A 302 -14.31 11.78 -1.13
C VAL A 302 -15.58 12.61 -0.85
N ASN A 303 -16.65 12.39 -1.61
CA ASN A 303 -17.83 13.23 -1.61
C ASN A 303 -18.95 12.77 -0.66
N THR A 304 -18.80 11.63 0.01
CA THR A 304 -19.82 11.09 0.92
C THR A 304 -19.31 11.02 2.36
N GLU A 305 -20.19 11.22 3.32
CA GLU A 305 -19.90 10.92 4.72
C GLU A 305 -19.91 9.41 4.94
N PHE A 306 -18.99 8.91 5.77
CA PHE A 306 -18.93 7.49 6.13
C PHE A 306 -20.05 7.18 7.12
N VAL A 307 -20.70 6.05 6.92
CA VAL A 307 -21.73 5.56 7.83
C VAL A 307 -21.07 5.06 9.11
N ARG A 308 -21.53 5.51 10.28
CA ARG A 308 -21.09 5.00 11.60
C ARG A 308 -22.10 3.99 12.07
N LEU A 309 -21.70 2.73 12.10
CA LEU A 309 -22.59 1.58 12.26
C LEU A 309 -22.17 0.73 13.48
N PRO A 310 -22.96 0.67 14.56
CA PRO A 310 -22.73 -0.31 15.61
C PRO A 310 -22.79 -1.75 15.06
N TYR A 311 -21.86 -2.60 15.49
CA TYR A 311 -21.80 -4.00 15.08
C TYR A 311 -23.16 -4.72 15.24
N THR A 312 -23.85 -4.49 16.35
CA THR A 312 -25.17 -5.09 16.60
C THR A 312 -26.20 -4.71 15.52
N GLU A 313 -26.17 -3.46 15.05
CA GLU A 313 -27.07 -3.02 13.96
C GLU A 313 -26.62 -3.63 12.62
N GLY A 314 -25.31 -3.72 12.38
CA GLY A 314 -24.77 -4.37 11.19
C GLY A 314 -25.20 -5.84 11.09
N VAL A 315 -25.09 -6.59 12.18
CA VAL A 315 -25.56 -8.00 12.23
C VAL A 315 -27.06 -8.09 11.95
N LYS A 316 -27.89 -7.23 12.52
CA LYS A 316 -29.34 -7.22 12.22
C LYS A 316 -29.63 -7.00 10.73
N ILE A 317 -28.94 -6.07 10.08
CA ILE A 317 -29.07 -5.81 8.64
C ILE A 317 -28.74 -7.08 7.85
N LEU A 318 -27.66 -7.79 8.22
CA LEU A 318 -27.25 -9.03 7.56
C LEU A 318 -28.25 -10.16 7.81
N GLU A 319 -28.76 -10.33 9.04
CA GLU A 319 -29.80 -11.30 9.38
C GLU A 319 -31.12 -11.03 8.61
N GLU A 320 -31.49 -9.75 8.46
CA GLU A 320 -32.65 -9.38 7.63
C GLU A 320 -32.42 -9.70 6.14
N ALA A 321 -31.20 -9.53 5.63
CA ALA A 321 -30.86 -9.90 4.27
C ALA A 321 -31.01 -11.41 4.05
N VAL A 322 -30.52 -12.22 5.00
CA VAL A 322 -30.71 -13.69 4.99
C VAL A 322 -32.20 -14.04 5.01
N ALA A 323 -33.00 -13.40 5.87
CA ALA A 323 -34.45 -13.63 5.94
C ALA A 323 -35.19 -13.26 4.63
N LYS A 324 -34.66 -12.29 3.86
CA LYS A 324 -35.14 -11.89 2.52
C LYS A 324 -34.61 -12.79 1.40
N GLY A 325 -33.82 -13.81 1.71
CA GLY A 325 -33.33 -14.81 0.76
C GLY A 325 -31.92 -14.58 0.23
N HIS A 326 -31.19 -13.58 0.74
CA HIS A 326 -29.75 -13.43 0.43
C HIS A 326 -28.98 -14.61 1.03
N LYS A 327 -28.03 -15.17 0.28
CA LYS A 327 -27.23 -16.32 0.70
C LYS A 327 -25.78 -15.87 0.90
N PHE A 328 -25.32 -15.96 2.14
CA PHE A 328 -23.90 -15.86 2.47
C PHE A 328 -23.27 -17.26 2.54
N GLU A 329 -21.99 -17.36 2.28
CA GLU A 329 -21.20 -18.59 2.44
C GLU A 329 -20.98 -18.91 3.92
N PHE A 330 -20.75 -17.86 4.74
CA PHE A 330 -20.54 -17.96 6.18
C PHE A 330 -21.81 -17.56 6.96
N PRO A 331 -22.08 -18.21 8.12
CA PRO A 331 -23.28 -17.91 8.92
C PRO A 331 -23.17 -16.52 9.57
N VAL A 332 -24.31 -15.84 9.68
CA VAL A 332 -24.46 -14.55 10.36
C VAL A 332 -25.16 -14.77 11.70
N TYR A 333 -24.53 -14.33 12.77
CA TYR A 333 -25.11 -14.30 14.13
C TYR A 333 -24.33 -13.31 14.99
N TRP A 334 -24.96 -12.80 16.05
CA TRP A 334 -24.27 -11.88 16.97
C TRP A 334 -23.08 -12.56 17.65
N GLY A 335 -21.90 -11.98 17.56
CA GLY A 335 -20.64 -12.51 18.08
C GLY A 335 -19.79 -13.24 17.03
N CYS A 336 -20.27 -13.39 15.78
CA CYS A 336 -19.43 -13.92 14.70
C CYS A 336 -18.39 -12.89 14.25
N ASP A 337 -17.22 -13.36 13.88
CA ASP A 337 -16.26 -12.55 13.11
C ASP A 337 -16.80 -12.39 11.68
N LEU A 338 -16.97 -11.13 11.23
CA LEU A 338 -17.58 -10.86 9.94
C LEU A 338 -16.63 -11.26 8.80
N ALA A 339 -17.11 -12.14 7.93
CA ALA A 339 -16.39 -12.47 6.71
C ALA A 339 -16.44 -11.29 5.71
N SER A 340 -15.48 -11.24 4.80
CA SER A 340 -15.41 -10.18 3.76
C SER A 340 -16.68 -10.04 2.92
N GLU A 341 -17.47 -11.09 2.75
CA GLU A 341 -18.75 -11.03 2.03
C GLU A 341 -19.82 -10.25 2.83
N HIS A 342 -19.83 -10.37 4.17
CA HIS A 342 -20.72 -9.63 5.06
C HIS A 342 -20.39 -8.13 5.01
N GLU A 343 -19.11 -7.79 5.14
CA GLU A 343 -18.59 -6.41 5.07
C GLU A 343 -18.95 -5.76 3.72
N ARG A 344 -18.70 -6.49 2.62
CA ARG A 344 -19.00 -6.00 1.28
C ARG A 344 -20.50 -5.81 1.05
N TYR A 345 -21.35 -6.70 1.56
CA TYR A 345 -22.80 -6.53 1.47
C TYR A 345 -23.25 -5.21 2.12
N LEU A 346 -22.74 -4.90 3.32
CA LEU A 346 -23.06 -3.65 4.00
C LEU A 346 -22.65 -2.42 3.18
N VAL A 347 -21.45 -2.45 2.61
CA VAL A 347 -20.88 -1.30 1.89
C VAL A 347 -21.39 -1.17 0.46
N GLU A 348 -21.53 -2.28 -0.27
CA GLU A 348 -21.80 -2.27 -1.73
C GLU A 348 -23.30 -2.35 -2.04
N GLU A 349 -24.07 -3.10 -1.22
CA GLU A 349 -25.48 -3.35 -1.50
C GLU A 349 -26.39 -2.51 -0.61
N HIS A 350 -26.14 -2.49 0.71
CA HIS A 350 -27.02 -1.84 1.66
C HIS A 350 -26.83 -0.31 1.71
N PHE A 351 -25.64 0.16 2.11
CA PHE A 351 -25.38 1.59 2.28
C PHE A 351 -24.87 2.29 1.01
N LYS A 352 -24.17 1.58 0.13
CA LYS A 352 -23.47 2.10 -1.06
C LYS A 352 -22.50 3.24 -0.74
N LYS A 353 -21.87 3.16 0.44
CA LYS A 353 -20.92 4.11 1.02
C LYS A 353 -19.93 3.37 1.89
N PRO A 354 -18.76 3.95 2.18
CA PRO A 354 -17.88 3.44 3.23
C PRO A 354 -18.60 3.42 4.59
N VAL A 355 -18.26 2.41 5.40
CA VAL A 355 -18.86 2.21 6.72
C VAL A 355 -17.75 2.13 7.76
N ILE A 356 -17.88 2.86 8.85
CA ILE A 356 -17.08 2.67 10.06
C ILE A 356 -17.94 1.84 11.03
N MET A 357 -17.60 0.58 11.18
CA MET A 357 -18.29 -0.31 12.10
C MET A 357 -17.64 -0.22 13.48
N ILE A 358 -18.46 -0.11 14.53
CA ILE A 358 -18.01 0.14 15.89
C ILE A 358 -18.67 -0.83 16.89
N ASP A 359 -18.18 -0.84 18.13
CA ASP A 359 -18.77 -1.57 19.25
C ASP A 359 -18.85 -3.08 19.02
N TYR A 360 -17.73 -3.67 18.63
CA TYR A 360 -17.60 -5.10 18.40
C TYR A 360 -17.68 -5.93 19.68
N PRO A 361 -18.14 -7.20 19.59
CA PRO A 361 -18.01 -8.14 20.70
C PRO A 361 -16.55 -8.29 21.17
N LYS A 362 -16.31 -8.24 22.48
CA LYS A 362 -14.96 -8.29 23.05
C LYS A 362 -14.23 -9.60 22.75
N GLU A 363 -14.97 -10.69 22.56
CA GLU A 363 -14.42 -12.03 22.34
C GLU A 363 -13.67 -12.16 21.02
N ILE A 364 -14.02 -11.36 20.01
CA ILE A 364 -13.42 -11.39 18.68
C ILE A 364 -12.42 -10.25 18.44
N LYS A 365 -12.09 -9.45 19.45
CA LYS A 365 -11.20 -8.30 19.33
C LYS A 365 -10.02 -8.38 20.31
N ALA A 366 -8.96 -7.63 20.01
CA ALA A 366 -7.70 -7.67 20.71
C ALA A 366 -7.79 -7.21 22.19
N PHE A 367 -6.83 -7.64 22.99
CA PHE A 367 -6.79 -7.44 24.44
C PHE A 367 -6.68 -5.96 24.87
N TYR A 368 -6.08 -5.13 24.06
CA TYR A 368 -5.79 -3.72 24.37
C TYR A 368 -6.98 -2.78 24.11
N MET A 369 -8.06 -3.28 23.54
CA MET A 369 -9.23 -2.44 23.21
C MET A 369 -10.05 -2.13 24.46
N LYS A 370 -10.44 -0.85 24.60
CA LYS A 370 -11.24 -0.37 25.72
C LYS A 370 -12.62 -0.97 25.72
N GLN A 371 -13.01 -1.59 26.86
CA GLN A 371 -14.34 -2.17 27.01
C GLN A 371 -15.39 -1.08 27.21
N ASN A 372 -16.56 -1.28 26.61
CA ASN A 372 -17.76 -0.50 26.86
C ASN A 372 -18.37 -0.80 28.23
N LYS A 373 -19.25 0.08 28.70
CA LYS A 373 -19.93 -0.05 30.00
C LYS A 373 -20.85 -1.30 30.07
N ASP A 374 -21.25 -1.84 28.95
CA ASP A 374 -22.07 -3.06 28.85
C ASP A 374 -21.30 -4.33 29.23
N GLY A 375 -19.97 -4.28 29.31
CA GLY A 375 -19.09 -5.40 29.61
C GLY A 375 -19.04 -6.48 28.52
N LYS A 376 -19.67 -6.26 27.37
CA LYS A 376 -19.78 -7.21 26.24
C LYS A 376 -19.07 -6.73 24.99
N THR A 377 -19.02 -5.42 24.78
CA THR A 377 -18.45 -4.83 23.58
C THR A 377 -17.21 -4.00 23.89
N VAL A 378 -16.44 -3.68 22.85
CA VAL A 378 -15.23 -2.84 22.91
C VAL A 378 -15.35 -1.67 21.94
N GLN A 379 -14.67 -0.56 22.25
CA GLN A 379 -14.59 0.64 21.41
C GLN A 379 -13.60 0.41 20.25
N GLY A 380 -13.88 -0.60 19.44
CA GLY A 380 -13.15 -0.90 18.21
C GLY A 380 -13.80 -0.22 17.03
N THR A 381 -13.00 0.05 15.99
CA THR A 381 -13.44 0.55 14.68
C THR A 381 -12.88 -0.32 13.58
N ASP A 382 -13.71 -0.69 12.60
CA ASP A 382 -13.25 -1.23 11.32
C ASP A 382 -13.84 -0.37 10.20
N VAL A 383 -12.98 0.23 9.38
CA VAL A 383 -13.41 1.02 8.22
C VAL A 383 -13.52 0.10 7.02
N LEU A 384 -14.75 -0.08 6.53
CA LEU A 384 -15.11 -1.00 5.47
C LEU A 384 -15.29 -0.26 4.15
N PHE A 385 -14.64 -0.78 3.10
CA PHE A 385 -14.64 -0.18 1.77
C PHE A 385 -15.15 -1.14 0.69
N PRO A 386 -15.76 -0.60 -0.39
CA PRO A 386 -16.17 -1.40 -1.54
C PRO A 386 -14.98 -2.19 -2.12
N GLN A 387 -15.20 -3.43 -2.52
CA GLN A 387 -14.23 -4.36 -3.12
C GLN A 387 -13.09 -4.80 -2.20
N ILE A 388 -12.82 -4.06 -1.12
CA ILE A 388 -11.71 -4.33 -0.18
C ILE A 388 -12.22 -5.05 1.07
N GLY A 389 -13.35 -4.63 1.66
CA GLY A 389 -13.72 -4.94 3.03
C GLY A 389 -12.98 -4.03 4.00
N GLU A 390 -12.51 -4.55 5.11
CA GLU A 390 -11.72 -3.80 6.09
C GLU A 390 -10.43 -3.22 5.47
N ILE A 391 -10.27 -1.90 5.55
CA ILE A 391 -9.07 -1.16 5.11
C ILE A 391 -8.31 -0.56 6.31
N ILE A 392 -9.03 -0.19 7.37
CA ILE A 392 -8.50 0.27 8.65
C ILE A 392 -9.12 -0.58 9.75
N GLY A 393 -8.31 -0.97 10.74
CA GLY A 393 -8.74 -1.47 12.03
C GLY A 393 -8.19 -0.57 13.14
N GLY A 394 -9.06 -0.09 14.03
CA GLY A 394 -8.70 0.83 15.10
C GLY A 394 -9.41 0.58 16.42
N SER A 395 -9.02 1.29 17.45
CA SER A 395 -9.76 1.30 18.72
C SER A 395 -9.34 2.45 19.64
N VAL A 396 -10.21 2.77 20.60
CA VAL A 396 -9.77 3.39 21.83
C VAL A 396 -9.02 2.34 22.63
N ARG A 397 -7.88 2.71 23.23
CA ARG A 397 -7.00 1.82 23.98
C ARG A 397 -7.45 1.76 25.46
N GLU A 398 -7.30 0.60 26.10
CA GLU A 398 -7.61 0.49 27.54
C GLU A 398 -6.50 1.19 28.35
N GLU A 399 -6.85 2.30 28.96
CA GLU A 399 -5.97 3.10 29.80
C GLU A 399 -5.94 2.65 31.27
N ASN A 400 -6.92 1.87 31.70
CA ASN A 400 -6.99 1.39 33.07
C ASN A 400 -6.15 0.13 33.26
N TYR A 401 -5.17 0.21 34.17
CA TYR A 401 -4.24 -0.88 34.44
C TYR A 401 -4.94 -2.19 34.87
N ASP A 402 -5.88 -2.11 35.81
CA ASP A 402 -6.54 -3.32 36.36
C ASP A 402 -7.40 -4.01 35.32
N LYS A 403 -8.10 -3.25 34.48
CA LYS A 403 -8.91 -3.78 33.37
C LYS A 403 -8.05 -4.43 32.30
N LEU A 404 -6.96 -3.77 31.92
CA LEU A 404 -6.01 -4.31 30.95
C LEU A 404 -5.38 -5.60 31.47
N MET A 405 -4.95 -5.63 32.72
CA MET A 405 -4.42 -6.83 33.38
C MET A 405 -5.42 -7.97 33.43
N ALA A 406 -6.67 -7.69 33.78
CA ALA A 406 -7.73 -8.69 33.79
C ALA A 406 -7.92 -9.33 32.40
N ARG A 407 -7.89 -8.50 31.35
CA ARG A 407 -8.04 -8.98 29.97
C ARG A 407 -6.84 -9.80 29.48
N ILE A 408 -5.63 -9.37 29.79
CA ILE A 408 -4.40 -10.10 29.48
C ILE A 408 -4.41 -11.48 30.18
N THR A 409 -4.86 -11.53 31.43
CA THR A 409 -4.98 -12.76 32.21
C THR A 409 -6.06 -13.69 31.63
N GLU A 410 -7.23 -13.15 31.26
CA GLU A 410 -8.32 -13.88 30.63
C GLU A 410 -7.88 -14.58 29.34
N LEU A 411 -7.05 -13.89 28.55
CA LEU A 411 -6.53 -14.39 27.27
C LEU A 411 -5.24 -15.20 27.39
N ASN A 412 -4.72 -15.39 28.61
CA ASN A 412 -3.46 -16.10 28.89
C ASN A 412 -2.25 -15.53 28.10
N ILE A 413 -2.18 -14.21 27.93
CA ILE A 413 -1.07 -13.57 27.22
C ILE A 413 0.17 -13.56 28.14
N PRO A 414 1.36 -13.97 27.65
CA PRO A 414 2.59 -13.97 28.44
C PRO A 414 3.01 -12.57 28.87
N MET A 415 3.07 -12.32 30.18
CA MET A 415 3.38 -11.00 30.74
C MET A 415 4.85 -10.63 30.71
N LYS A 416 5.75 -11.61 30.60
CA LYS A 416 7.20 -11.43 30.74
C LYS A 416 7.76 -10.36 29.79
N ASP A 417 7.24 -10.30 28.59
CA ASP A 417 7.74 -9.44 27.53
C ASP A 417 6.89 -8.17 27.32
N MET A 418 5.87 -7.93 28.18
CA MET A 418 4.96 -6.78 28.09
C MET A 418 4.98 -5.85 29.30
N TRP A 419 5.91 -6.03 30.25
CA TRP A 419 5.99 -5.23 31.46
C TRP A 419 6.10 -3.72 31.18
N TRP A 420 6.86 -3.34 30.17
CA TRP A 420 7.08 -1.96 29.75
C TRP A 420 5.80 -1.30 29.19
N TYR A 421 4.96 -2.06 28.52
CA TYR A 421 3.66 -1.59 28.01
C TYR A 421 2.69 -1.31 29.18
N LEU A 422 2.70 -2.16 30.19
CA LEU A 422 1.88 -1.97 31.39
C LEU A 422 2.33 -0.80 32.26
N ASP A 423 3.61 -0.46 32.26
CA ASP A 423 4.12 0.69 33.01
C ASP A 423 3.50 2.01 32.56
N THR A 424 3.15 2.16 31.29
CA THR A 424 2.44 3.35 30.79
C THR A 424 1.06 3.53 31.39
N ARG A 425 0.45 2.44 31.89
CA ARG A 425 -0.86 2.50 32.59
C ARG A 425 -0.70 2.83 34.08
N LYS A 426 0.51 2.69 34.62
CA LYS A 426 0.83 3.04 36.02
C LYS A 426 1.33 4.48 36.16
N TYR A 427 2.07 4.96 35.15
CA TYR A 427 2.85 6.21 35.28
C TYR A 427 2.24 7.30 34.37
N GLY A 428 1.13 7.90 34.80
CA GLY A 428 0.53 9.03 34.12
C GLY A 428 -0.22 8.64 32.85
N THR A 429 -1.01 7.60 32.92
CA THR A 429 -1.88 7.16 31.81
C THR A 429 -2.85 8.25 31.38
N CYS A 430 -3.27 8.20 30.11
CA CYS A 430 -4.32 9.04 29.57
C CYS A 430 -5.23 8.23 28.62
N PRO A 431 -6.48 8.66 28.35
CA PRO A 431 -7.24 8.17 27.24
C PRO A 431 -6.45 8.36 25.95
N HIS A 432 -6.40 7.34 25.09
CA HIS A 432 -5.75 7.43 23.79
C HIS A 432 -6.38 6.43 22.82
N ALA A 433 -6.25 6.72 21.54
CA ALA A 433 -6.83 5.94 20.47
C ALA A 433 -5.88 5.89 19.27
N GLY A 434 -6.02 4.87 18.45
CA GLY A 434 -5.23 4.72 17.25
C GLY A 434 -5.79 3.68 16.31
N PHE A 435 -5.23 3.63 15.11
CA PHE A 435 -5.64 2.66 14.10
C PHE A 435 -4.46 2.14 13.28
N GLY A 436 -4.66 1.04 12.60
CA GLY A 436 -3.73 0.50 11.61
C GLY A 436 -4.37 0.50 10.21
N LEU A 437 -3.67 1.08 9.23
CA LEU A 437 -4.04 1.00 7.83
C LEU A 437 -2.98 0.20 7.06
N GLY A 438 -3.40 -0.88 6.38
CA GLY A 438 -2.55 -1.59 5.45
C GLY A 438 -2.32 -0.76 4.19
N PHE A 439 -1.08 -0.31 3.95
CA PHE A 439 -0.76 0.55 2.81
C PHE A 439 -1.07 -0.11 1.47
N GLU A 440 -0.80 -1.40 1.33
CA GLU A 440 -1.10 -2.15 0.11
C GLU A 440 -2.62 -2.30 -0.11
N ARG A 441 -3.45 -2.39 0.94
CA ARG A 441 -4.92 -2.38 0.81
C ARG A 441 -5.42 -1.03 0.30
N LEU A 442 -4.86 0.08 0.80
CA LEU A 442 -5.16 1.42 0.25
C LEU A 442 -4.78 1.51 -1.23
N LEU A 443 -3.62 0.97 -1.61
CA LEU A 443 -3.19 0.95 -3.00
C LEU A 443 -4.08 0.09 -3.90
N LEU A 444 -4.56 -1.07 -3.43
CA LEU A 444 -5.58 -1.86 -4.16
C LEU A 444 -6.80 -1.00 -4.46
N PHE A 445 -7.30 -0.27 -3.47
CA PHE A 445 -8.46 0.59 -3.62
C PHE A 445 -8.22 1.73 -4.61
N VAL A 446 -7.08 2.44 -4.46
CA VAL A 446 -6.74 3.62 -5.28
C VAL A 446 -6.38 3.24 -6.72
N THR A 447 -5.82 2.06 -6.96
CA THR A 447 -5.38 1.62 -8.31
C THR A 447 -6.39 0.76 -9.05
N GLY A 448 -7.37 0.17 -8.33
CA GLY A 448 -8.33 -0.78 -8.91
C GLY A 448 -7.73 -2.14 -9.26
N VAL A 449 -6.48 -2.40 -8.87
CA VAL A 449 -5.84 -3.71 -9.10
C VAL A 449 -6.40 -4.74 -8.15
N SER A 450 -6.67 -5.95 -8.63
CA SER A 450 -7.39 -6.98 -7.86
C SER A 450 -6.52 -7.84 -6.94
N ASN A 451 -5.19 -7.78 -7.07
CA ASN A 451 -4.28 -8.64 -6.31
C ASN A 451 -3.18 -7.81 -5.62
N ILE A 452 -3.05 -7.98 -4.33
CA ILE A 452 -2.11 -7.24 -3.48
C ILE A 452 -0.63 -7.41 -3.89
N ARG A 453 -0.29 -8.53 -4.56
CA ARG A 453 1.05 -8.77 -5.11
C ARG A 453 1.42 -7.79 -6.24
N ASP A 454 0.44 -7.07 -6.78
CA ASP A 454 0.62 -6.17 -7.91
C ASP A 454 0.77 -4.70 -7.49
N VAL A 455 0.64 -4.39 -6.21
CA VAL A 455 0.83 -3.03 -5.66
C VAL A 455 2.10 -2.88 -4.83
N ILE A 456 2.86 -3.94 -4.64
CA ILE A 456 4.19 -3.93 -4.02
C ILE A 456 5.26 -4.36 -5.05
N PRO A 457 6.46 -3.74 -5.07
CA PRO A 457 7.48 -4.04 -6.09
C PRO A 457 7.86 -5.52 -6.16
N PHE A 458 8.20 -6.12 -5.03
CA PHE A 458 8.64 -7.51 -4.91
C PHE A 458 7.86 -8.20 -3.80
N PRO A 459 6.75 -8.89 -4.12
CA PRO A 459 5.88 -9.47 -3.11
C PRO A 459 6.54 -10.64 -2.37
N ARG A 460 6.32 -10.72 -1.05
CA ARG A 460 6.67 -11.86 -0.21
C ARG A 460 5.41 -12.64 0.12
N THR A 461 5.35 -13.89 -0.28
CA THR A 461 4.20 -14.78 -0.06
C THR A 461 4.68 -16.19 0.23
N PRO A 462 3.82 -17.10 0.74
CA PRO A 462 4.21 -18.49 0.89
C PRO A 462 4.87 -19.05 -0.39
N ARG A 463 6.02 -19.67 -0.24
CA ARG A 463 6.86 -20.25 -1.32
C ARG A 463 7.40 -19.25 -2.35
N ASN A 464 7.39 -17.96 -2.07
CA ASN A 464 7.96 -16.95 -2.97
C ASN A 464 8.71 -15.86 -2.19
N ALA A 465 10.03 -15.83 -2.39
CA ALA A 465 10.94 -14.79 -1.91
C ALA A 465 11.97 -14.40 -3.00
N GLU A 466 11.60 -14.59 -4.28
CA GLU A 466 12.44 -14.22 -5.42
C GLU A 466 12.60 -12.68 -5.52
N PHE A 467 13.77 -12.27 -5.99
CA PHE A 467 14.25 -10.89 -6.05
C PHE A 467 14.56 -10.34 -4.64
#